data_46318501ea04301bd4568178a3d0c30b
#
_entry.id   46318501ea04301bd4568178a3d0c30b
#
_cell.length_a   1.000
_cell.length_b   1.000
_cell.length_c   1.000
_cell.angle_alpha   90.00
_cell.angle_beta   90.00
_cell.angle_gamma   90.00
#
_symmetry.space_group_name_H-M   'P 1'
#
loop_
_entity.id
_entity.type
_entity.pdbx_description
1 polymer ?
#
loop_
_entity_poly.entity_id
_entity_poly.type
_entity_poly.pdbx_seq_one_letter_code
_entity_poly.pdbx_strand_id
1 'polypeptide(L)'
;MKEKKKKRPFDTVRVTSIARKINLNYMGRLFMTYITTDVLVFVLLAGIFIVGMDLQMAGNFSFRYTREFSYKIDFWKALYTVSDSSGQVLYQIPAGVWLNLLRMGGVILIAAQLLDLIMMAFSGTGQVRRELRPLNQIAARAQELSEIAFDETKYHNLEDAISNLKVEAMENGIHMHDKDLQGIETALNGLLERIRASYKQQTQFVSDASHELRTPIAVIQGYVNMLDRWGKKDTAILEESIEAIKNESNHMQKLVEQLLFLARGDSNRQNLDMKKHELNSIMREVYEESLMIDEKHRYRFEETETVEVYGDSDMLKQSARILIDNAAKYTKQGEEILLRVGAWKDGSPFYGIQDNGIGMSQEDVTHAFDRFYRADSVRNSKTGGTGLGLSIAKWIVDKHQGYYDIVSREGLGTRFSVVFPQAVQ
;
A
#
# COMPACT_ATOMS: atom_id res chain seq x y z
N MET A 1 25.54 29.53 -3.77
CA MET A 1 24.09 29.39 -3.72
C MET A 1 23.65 28.63 -4.98
N LYS A 2 23.52 27.31 -4.95
CA LYS A 2 23.05 26.48 -6.06
C LYS A 2 21.64 26.03 -5.71
N GLU A 3 20.65 26.55 -6.41
CA GLU A 3 19.26 26.12 -6.33
C GLU A 3 19.16 24.61 -6.62
N LYS A 4 18.69 23.83 -5.64
CA LYS A 4 18.28 22.46 -5.83
C LYS A 4 17.04 22.45 -6.74
N LYS A 5 17.21 22.08 -8.01
CA LYS A 5 16.08 21.74 -8.90
C LYS A 5 15.23 20.68 -8.21
N LYS A 6 14.04 21.09 -7.76
CA LYS A 6 12.97 20.18 -7.31
C LYS A 6 12.74 19.16 -8.41
N LYS A 7 13.07 17.90 -8.19
CA LYS A 7 12.65 16.79 -9.06
C LYS A 7 11.14 16.83 -9.18
N ARG A 8 10.63 17.09 -10.38
CA ARG A 8 9.20 17.00 -10.67
C ARG A 8 8.76 15.55 -10.46
N PRO A 9 7.60 15.30 -9.85
CA PRO A 9 7.12 13.94 -9.66
C PRO A 9 6.93 13.26 -11.02
N PHE A 10 6.99 11.95 -11.02
CA PHE A 10 7.06 10.94 -12.09
C PHE A 10 6.13 11.09 -13.31
N ASP A 11 5.41 12.18 -13.46
CA ASP A 11 4.11 12.26 -14.09
C ASP A 11 4.04 12.78 -15.51
N THR A 12 5.09 13.27 -16.13
CA THR A 12 4.88 14.10 -17.33
C THR A 12 5.24 13.45 -18.68
N VAL A 13 5.99 12.37 -18.70
CA VAL A 13 6.49 11.80 -19.96
C VAL A 13 5.70 10.57 -20.43
N ARG A 14 5.17 9.76 -19.52
CA ARG A 14 4.56 8.45 -19.86
C ARG A 14 3.08 8.51 -20.24
N VAL A 15 2.30 9.35 -19.58
CA VAL A 15 0.85 9.52 -19.90
C VAL A 15 0.63 10.18 -21.26
N THR A 16 1.63 10.89 -21.79
CA THR A 16 1.57 11.49 -23.10
C THR A 16 1.52 10.48 -24.24
N SER A 17 2.08 9.27 -24.08
CA SER A 17 2.08 8.27 -25.16
C SER A 17 0.75 7.55 -25.27
N ILE A 18 0.13 7.15 -24.16
CA ILE A 18 -1.22 6.52 -24.16
C ILE A 18 -2.27 7.52 -24.63
N ALA A 19 -2.26 8.74 -24.09
CA ALA A 19 -3.18 9.79 -24.50
C ALA A 19 -3.07 10.10 -25.99
N ARG A 20 -1.84 10.12 -26.54
CA ARG A 20 -1.59 10.33 -27.98
C ARG A 20 -2.12 9.18 -28.82
N LYS A 21 -1.93 7.92 -28.39
CA LYS A 21 -2.43 6.73 -29.12
C LYS A 21 -3.96 6.68 -29.13
N ILE A 22 -4.61 6.99 -28.01
CA ILE A 22 -6.08 7.08 -27.92
C ILE A 22 -6.60 8.18 -28.82
N ASN A 23 -5.99 9.39 -28.80
CA ASN A 23 -6.38 10.50 -29.65
C ASN A 23 -6.22 10.17 -31.14
N LEU A 24 -5.14 9.51 -31.53
CA LEU A 24 -4.90 9.08 -32.92
C LEU A 24 -5.94 8.07 -33.39
N ASN A 25 -6.31 7.11 -32.58
CA ASN A 25 -7.36 6.13 -32.89
C ASN A 25 -8.74 6.80 -33.03
N TYR A 26 -9.03 7.78 -32.17
CA TYR A 26 -10.27 8.54 -32.25
C TYR A 26 -10.33 9.40 -33.53
N MET A 27 -9.23 10.08 -33.86
CA MET A 27 -9.11 10.83 -35.14
C MET A 27 -9.31 9.93 -36.35
N GLY A 28 -8.77 8.71 -36.37
CA GLY A 28 -8.98 7.76 -37.46
C GLY A 28 -10.43 7.36 -37.61
N ARG A 29 -11.16 7.12 -36.51
CA ARG A 29 -12.62 6.86 -36.57
C ARG A 29 -13.41 8.06 -37.06
N LEU A 30 -13.09 9.26 -36.59
CA LEU A 30 -13.76 10.49 -36.98
C LEU A 30 -13.57 10.76 -38.49
N PHE A 31 -12.35 10.57 -39.00
CA PHE A 31 -12.04 10.68 -40.41
C PHE A 31 -12.89 9.72 -41.28
N MET A 32 -13.01 8.45 -40.86
CA MET A 32 -13.89 7.50 -41.56
C MET A 32 -15.37 7.90 -41.51
N THR A 33 -15.80 8.44 -40.35
CA THR A 33 -17.18 8.97 -40.22
C THR A 33 -17.42 10.14 -41.19
N TYR A 34 -16.47 11.05 -41.35
CA TYR A 34 -16.58 12.16 -42.32
C TYR A 34 -16.70 11.65 -43.75
N ILE A 35 -15.85 10.70 -44.18
CA ILE A 35 -15.94 10.10 -45.50
C ILE A 35 -17.35 9.48 -45.74
N THR A 36 -17.83 8.69 -44.76
CA THR A 36 -19.15 8.04 -44.92
C THR A 36 -20.31 9.03 -44.98
N THR A 37 -20.26 10.08 -44.14
CA THR A 37 -21.29 11.14 -44.17
C THR A 37 -21.24 11.96 -45.44
N ASP A 38 -20.04 12.29 -45.95
CA ASP A 38 -19.89 13.05 -47.20
C ASP A 38 -20.42 12.27 -48.37
N VAL A 39 -20.13 10.97 -48.47
CA VAL A 39 -20.68 10.09 -49.53
C VAL A 39 -22.21 10.05 -49.43
N LEU A 40 -22.75 9.89 -48.21
CA LEU A 40 -24.21 9.84 -48.01
C LEU A 40 -24.90 11.16 -48.39
N VAL A 41 -24.33 12.29 -47.98
CA VAL A 41 -24.85 13.63 -48.33
C VAL A 41 -24.79 13.84 -49.83
N PHE A 42 -23.69 13.47 -50.49
CA PHE A 42 -23.54 13.58 -51.93
C PHE A 42 -24.60 12.75 -52.69
N VAL A 43 -24.80 11.48 -52.29
CA VAL A 43 -25.81 10.58 -52.89
C VAL A 43 -27.21 11.15 -52.68
N LEU A 44 -27.52 11.68 -51.51
CA LEU A 44 -28.82 12.27 -51.20
C LEU A 44 -29.07 13.52 -52.03
N LEU A 45 -28.11 14.44 -52.12
CA LEU A 45 -28.24 15.67 -52.94
C LEU A 45 -28.36 15.35 -54.43
N ALA A 46 -27.58 14.38 -54.94
CA ALA A 46 -27.68 13.90 -56.29
C ALA A 46 -29.08 13.27 -56.58
N GLY A 47 -29.59 12.47 -55.63
CA GLY A 47 -30.94 11.89 -55.72
C GLY A 47 -32.03 12.95 -55.74
N ILE A 48 -31.97 13.94 -54.85
CA ILE A 48 -32.93 15.07 -54.83
C ILE A 48 -32.89 15.84 -56.16
N PHE A 49 -31.66 16.11 -56.64
CA PHE A 49 -31.51 16.79 -57.92
C PHE A 49 -32.19 16.01 -59.08
N ILE A 50 -31.81 14.71 -59.21
CA ILE A 50 -32.33 13.86 -60.29
C ILE A 50 -33.88 13.74 -60.25
N VAL A 51 -34.39 13.35 -59.06
CA VAL A 51 -35.87 13.17 -58.92
C VAL A 51 -36.62 14.50 -59.06
N GLY A 52 -36.08 15.57 -58.44
CA GLY A 52 -36.70 16.90 -58.52
C GLY A 52 -36.76 17.42 -59.93
N MET A 53 -35.68 17.26 -60.70
CA MET A 53 -35.67 17.71 -62.12
C MET A 53 -36.57 16.86 -63.02
N ASP A 54 -36.61 15.56 -62.86
CA ASP A 54 -37.50 14.69 -63.61
C ASP A 54 -38.96 15.00 -63.32
N LEU A 55 -39.37 15.19 -62.08
CA LEU A 55 -40.72 15.56 -61.69
C LEU A 55 -41.14 16.94 -62.28
N GLN A 56 -40.20 17.90 -62.24
CA GLN A 56 -40.47 19.25 -62.72
C GLN A 56 -40.57 19.33 -64.25
N MET A 57 -39.70 18.61 -64.96
CA MET A 57 -39.57 18.75 -66.42
C MET A 57 -40.31 17.67 -67.21
N ALA A 58 -40.37 16.45 -66.74
CA ALA A 58 -41.07 15.33 -67.40
C ALA A 58 -42.42 14.98 -66.76
N GLY A 59 -42.75 15.60 -65.62
CA GLY A 59 -43.97 15.33 -64.86
C GLY A 59 -44.01 14.01 -64.11
N ASN A 60 -43.02 13.13 -64.28
CA ASN A 60 -42.88 11.86 -63.57
C ASN A 60 -41.42 11.45 -63.48
N PHE A 61 -41.09 10.59 -62.43
CA PHE A 61 -39.82 9.95 -62.34
C PHE A 61 -39.90 8.49 -62.82
N SER A 62 -38.98 8.08 -63.70
CA SER A 62 -38.91 6.72 -64.19
C SER A 62 -37.48 6.18 -64.20
N PHE A 63 -37.30 4.97 -63.68
CA PHE A 63 -35.99 4.26 -63.74
C PHE A 63 -35.62 3.85 -65.19
N ARG A 64 -36.56 3.92 -66.15
CA ARG A 64 -36.30 3.58 -67.55
C ARG A 64 -35.66 4.73 -68.32
N TYR A 65 -35.59 5.94 -67.75
CA TYR A 65 -34.92 7.07 -68.36
C TYR A 65 -33.41 6.91 -68.30
N THR A 66 -32.73 7.15 -69.44
CA THR A 66 -31.30 7.26 -69.54
C THR A 66 -30.90 8.70 -69.19
N ARG A 67 -29.96 8.83 -68.24
CA ARG A 67 -29.52 10.13 -67.72
C ARG A 67 -28.03 10.29 -67.96
N GLU A 68 -27.67 11.35 -68.67
CA GLU A 68 -26.28 11.63 -69.03
C GLU A 68 -25.87 13.04 -68.60
N PHE A 69 -24.69 13.15 -67.97
CA PHE A 69 -24.04 14.45 -67.79
C PHE A 69 -22.98 14.63 -68.87
N SER A 70 -23.22 15.53 -69.80
CA SER A 70 -22.28 15.89 -70.86
C SER A 70 -21.52 17.17 -70.46
N TYR A 71 -20.21 17.09 -70.36
CA TYR A 71 -19.33 18.23 -70.11
C TYR A 71 -18.09 18.16 -70.99
N LYS A 72 -17.77 19.30 -71.64
CA LYS A 72 -16.47 19.47 -72.31
C LYS A 72 -15.67 20.44 -71.54
N ILE A 73 -14.59 19.98 -70.86
CA ILE A 73 -13.51 20.74 -70.14
C ILE A 73 -14.03 21.77 -69.11
N ASP A 74 -15.23 22.35 -69.28
CA ASP A 74 -15.76 23.40 -68.41
C ASP A 74 -17.09 22.94 -67.75
N PHE A 75 -16.99 22.70 -66.44
CA PHE A 75 -18.10 22.29 -65.58
C PHE A 75 -19.26 23.28 -65.57
N TRP A 76 -19.04 24.58 -65.90
CA TRP A 76 -20.07 25.58 -65.98
C TRP A 76 -21.00 25.35 -67.15
N LYS A 77 -20.54 24.63 -68.20
CA LYS A 77 -21.28 24.31 -69.38
C LYS A 77 -21.83 22.89 -69.42
N ALA A 78 -21.83 22.23 -68.27
CA ALA A 78 -22.35 20.87 -68.14
C ALA A 78 -23.89 20.87 -68.50
N LEU A 79 -24.25 19.92 -69.32
CA LEU A 79 -25.65 19.69 -69.72
C LEU A 79 -26.12 18.36 -69.10
N TYR A 80 -27.25 18.36 -68.43
CA TYR A 80 -27.95 17.17 -67.97
C TYR A 80 -28.99 16.82 -69.00
N THR A 81 -28.90 15.69 -69.69
CA THR A 81 -29.72 15.17 -70.71
C THR A 81 -30.47 13.94 -70.24
N VAL A 82 -31.75 13.92 -70.40
CA VAL A 82 -32.60 12.76 -70.06
C VAL A 82 -33.30 12.29 -71.35
N SER A 83 -33.15 10.99 -71.63
CA SER A 83 -33.74 10.34 -72.83
C SER A 83 -34.63 9.17 -72.37
N ASP A 84 -35.58 8.84 -73.14
CA ASP A 84 -36.45 7.68 -72.96
C ASP A 84 -35.73 6.37 -73.40
N SER A 85 -36.38 5.22 -73.25
CA SER A 85 -35.86 3.91 -73.67
C SER A 85 -35.70 3.76 -75.19
N SER A 86 -36.21 4.67 -75.97
CA SER A 86 -36.04 4.69 -77.42
C SER A 86 -34.91 5.60 -77.93
N GLY A 87 -34.23 6.28 -76.97
CA GLY A 87 -33.14 7.23 -77.24
C GLY A 87 -33.63 8.62 -77.60
N GLN A 88 -34.92 8.89 -77.47
CA GLN A 88 -35.48 10.24 -77.77
C GLN A 88 -35.21 11.14 -76.54
N VAL A 89 -34.58 12.31 -76.75
CA VAL A 89 -34.30 13.29 -75.67
C VAL A 89 -35.64 13.88 -75.20
N LEU A 90 -35.94 13.63 -73.89
CA LEU A 90 -37.13 14.18 -73.23
C LEU A 90 -36.92 15.65 -72.86
N TYR A 91 -35.78 15.95 -72.29
CA TYR A 91 -35.40 17.32 -71.95
C TYR A 91 -33.85 17.42 -71.73
N GLN A 92 -33.34 18.63 -71.82
CA GLN A 92 -31.97 18.97 -71.63
C GLN A 92 -31.86 20.31 -70.88
N ILE A 93 -31.10 20.33 -69.81
CA ILE A 93 -30.96 21.51 -68.96
C ILE A 93 -29.46 21.80 -68.63
N PRO A 94 -29.16 23.12 -68.49
CA PRO A 94 -27.79 23.48 -68.02
C PRO A 94 -27.61 23.15 -66.57
N ALA A 95 -26.89 22.10 -66.29
CA ALA A 95 -26.58 21.62 -64.92
C ALA A 95 -25.32 22.24 -64.34
N GLY A 96 -24.57 23.05 -65.06
CA GLY A 96 -23.29 23.60 -64.70
C GLY A 96 -23.29 24.38 -63.35
N VAL A 97 -24.35 25.18 -63.16
CA VAL A 97 -24.48 25.94 -61.87
C VAL A 97 -24.62 25.03 -60.69
N TRP A 98 -25.43 23.98 -60.78
CA TRP A 98 -25.65 22.99 -59.74
C TRP A 98 -24.40 22.19 -59.42
N LEU A 99 -23.65 21.74 -60.43
CA LEU A 99 -22.42 21.01 -60.29
C LEU A 99 -21.33 21.87 -59.60
N ASN A 100 -21.26 23.14 -59.93
CA ASN A 100 -20.32 24.07 -59.29
C ASN A 100 -20.71 24.39 -57.85
N LEU A 101 -22.00 24.56 -57.55
CA LEU A 101 -22.47 24.73 -56.18
C LEU A 101 -22.16 23.51 -55.31
N LEU A 102 -22.38 22.29 -55.83
CA LEU A 102 -22.01 21.04 -55.15
C LEU A 102 -20.50 20.95 -54.93
N ARG A 103 -19.69 21.29 -55.93
CA ARG A 103 -18.24 21.33 -55.82
C ARG A 103 -17.75 22.32 -54.75
N MET A 104 -18.26 23.56 -54.79
CA MET A 104 -17.89 24.60 -53.82
C MET A 104 -18.32 24.20 -52.39
N GLY A 105 -19.53 23.68 -52.24
CA GLY A 105 -20.04 23.16 -50.97
C GLY A 105 -19.17 22.02 -50.43
N GLY A 106 -18.80 21.08 -51.30
CA GLY A 106 -17.89 19.98 -50.95
C GLY A 106 -16.51 20.46 -50.50
N VAL A 107 -15.91 21.41 -51.21
CA VAL A 107 -14.62 22.00 -50.84
C VAL A 107 -14.70 22.68 -49.46
N ILE A 108 -15.76 23.47 -49.22
CA ILE A 108 -15.95 24.13 -47.91
C ILE A 108 -16.12 23.09 -46.79
N LEU A 109 -16.92 22.03 -47.05
CA LEU A 109 -17.14 20.96 -46.07
C LEU A 109 -15.84 20.22 -45.72
N ILE A 110 -15.08 19.81 -46.74
CA ILE A 110 -13.78 19.16 -46.54
C ILE A 110 -12.81 20.09 -45.80
N ALA A 111 -12.78 21.38 -46.13
CA ALA A 111 -11.91 22.34 -45.42
C ALA A 111 -12.29 22.48 -43.93
N ALA A 112 -13.61 22.53 -43.64
CA ALA A 112 -14.10 22.57 -42.26
C ALA A 112 -13.72 21.29 -41.47
N GLN A 113 -13.89 20.11 -42.07
CA GLN A 113 -13.55 18.83 -41.50
C GLN A 113 -12.04 18.68 -41.25
N LEU A 114 -11.19 19.15 -42.15
CA LEU A 114 -9.74 19.20 -42.00
C LEU A 114 -9.34 20.11 -40.85
N LEU A 115 -9.98 21.28 -40.74
CA LEU A 115 -9.73 22.21 -39.61
C LEU A 115 -10.10 21.58 -38.29
N ASP A 116 -11.23 20.85 -38.21
CA ASP A 116 -11.65 20.15 -36.99
C ASP A 116 -10.67 19.03 -36.60
N LEU A 117 -10.20 18.24 -37.57
CA LEU A 117 -9.18 17.23 -37.35
C LEU A 117 -7.85 17.83 -36.84
N ILE A 118 -7.45 18.99 -37.38
CA ILE A 118 -6.25 19.72 -36.92
C ILE A 118 -6.46 20.21 -35.49
N MET A 119 -7.57 20.84 -35.18
CA MET A 119 -7.89 21.30 -33.84
C MET A 119 -7.85 20.14 -32.83
N MET A 120 -8.41 19.00 -33.22
CA MET A 120 -8.43 17.80 -32.39
C MET A 120 -7.04 17.18 -32.19
N ALA A 121 -6.14 17.26 -33.17
CA ALA A 121 -4.76 16.83 -33.05
C ALA A 121 -4.03 17.62 -31.95
N PHE A 122 -4.30 18.92 -31.83
CA PHE A 122 -3.67 19.79 -30.83
C PHE A 122 -4.34 19.74 -29.46
N SER A 123 -5.68 19.73 -29.39
CA SER A 123 -6.44 19.81 -28.14
C SER A 123 -6.76 18.44 -27.51
N GLY A 124 -6.97 17.41 -28.33
CA GLY A 124 -7.45 16.10 -27.90
C GLY A 124 -6.52 15.37 -26.94
N THR A 125 -5.20 15.53 -27.12
CA THR A 125 -4.21 14.92 -26.20
C THR A 125 -4.30 15.50 -24.80
N GLY A 126 -4.60 16.80 -24.67
CA GLY A 126 -4.80 17.47 -23.38
C GLY A 126 -6.08 17.01 -22.68
N GLN A 127 -7.14 16.81 -23.43
CA GLN A 127 -8.44 16.35 -22.92
C GLN A 127 -8.37 14.91 -22.44
N VAL A 128 -7.81 13.98 -23.22
CA VAL A 128 -7.57 12.58 -22.80
C VAL A 128 -6.68 12.50 -21.58
N ARG A 129 -5.65 13.35 -21.47
CA ARG A 129 -4.80 13.43 -20.29
C ARG A 129 -5.57 13.87 -19.03
N ARG A 130 -6.57 14.75 -19.18
CA ARG A 130 -7.42 15.20 -18.07
C ARG A 130 -8.34 14.09 -17.58
N GLU A 131 -8.90 13.30 -18.49
CA GLU A 131 -9.74 12.14 -18.17
C GLU A 131 -8.93 10.99 -17.51
N LEU A 132 -7.66 10.83 -17.88
CA LEU A 132 -6.77 9.82 -17.26
C LEU A 132 -6.14 10.25 -15.91
N ARG A 133 -6.37 11.51 -15.49
CA ARG A 133 -5.84 12.03 -14.22
C ARG A 133 -6.29 11.24 -12.97
N PRO A 134 -7.55 10.75 -12.86
CA PRO A 134 -7.97 9.91 -11.75
C PRO A 134 -7.21 8.59 -11.65
N LEU A 135 -6.87 7.96 -12.78
CA LEU A 135 -6.06 6.72 -12.81
C LEU A 135 -4.64 6.94 -12.28
N ASN A 136 -4.03 8.07 -12.60
CA ASN A 136 -2.73 8.45 -12.04
C ASN A 136 -2.81 8.75 -10.54
N GLN A 137 -3.91 9.34 -10.07
CA GLN A 137 -4.13 9.56 -8.64
C GLN A 137 -4.32 8.23 -7.88
N ILE A 138 -4.97 7.24 -8.51
CA ILE A 138 -5.13 5.89 -7.95
C ILE A 138 -3.77 5.19 -7.90
N ALA A 139 -2.95 5.29 -8.94
CA ALA A 139 -1.60 4.71 -8.96
C ALA A 139 -0.67 5.37 -7.92
N ALA A 140 -0.72 6.70 -7.78
CA ALA A 140 0.04 7.43 -6.77
C ALA A 140 -0.44 7.08 -5.35
N ARG A 141 -1.75 6.96 -5.12
CA ARG A 141 -2.31 6.52 -3.83
C ARG A 141 -2.04 5.05 -3.53
N ALA A 142 -1.99 4.18 -4.54
CA ALA A 142 -1.58 2.79 -4.38
C ALA A 142 -0.11 2.70 -3.96
N GLN A 143 0.73 3.58 -4.46
CA GLN A 143 2.13 3.69 -4.05
C GLN A 143 2.27 4.26 -2.62
N GLU A 144 1.49 5.28 -2.28
CA GLU A 144 1.40 5.86 -0.93
C GLU A 144 0.83 4.86 0.08
N LEU A 145 -0.18 4.07 -0.31
CA LEU A 145 -0.70 2.92 0.47
C LEU A 145 0.34 1.80 0.61
N SER A 146 1.24 1.66 -0.36
CA SER A 146 2.37 0.74 -0.25
C SER A 146 3.43 1.21 0.76
N GLU A 147 3.44 2.47 1.14
CA GLU A 147 4.34 3.06 2.14
C GLU A 147 3.72 3.18 3.55
N ILE A 148 2.40 3.12 3.65
CA ILE A 148 1.66 3.19 4.93
C ILE A 148 1.43 1.77 5.45
N ALA A 149 1.69 1.53 6.73
CA ALA A 149 1.39 0.28 7.42
C ALA A 149 -0.10 -0.08 7.26
N PHE A 150 -0.38 -1.33 6.93
CA PHE A 150 -1.69 -1.87 6.60
C PHE A 150 -2.69 -1.70 7.75
N ASP A 151 -3.83 -1.08 7.47
CA ASP A 151 -5.02 -1.05 8.33
C ASP A 151 -5.88 -2.30 8.02
N GLU A 152 -6.02 -3.17 9.00
CA GLU A 152 -6.59 -4.53 8.89
C GLU A 152 -8.07 -4.58 8.47
N THR A 153 -8.82 -3.48 8.63
CA THR A 153 -10.22 -3.39 8.18
C THR A 153 -10.40 -3.46 6.66
N LYS A 154 -9.31 -3.27 5.91
CA LYS A 154 -9.29 -3.42 4.44
C LYS A 154 -8.90 -4.82 3.99
N TYR A 155 -8.45 -5.68 4.90
CA TYR A 155 -7.99 -7.05 4.60
C TYR A 155 -9.10 -7.94 4.04
N HIS A 156 -10.31 -7.88 4.60
CA HIS A 156 -11.43 -8.72 4.13
C HIS A 156 -11.85 -8.42 2.68
N ASN A 157 -11.83 -7.15 2.29
CA ASN A 157 -12.14 -6.78 0.89
C ASN A 157 -11.01 -7.10 -0.09
N LEU A 158 -9.77 -7.23 0.43
CA LEU A 158 -8.59 -7.57 -0.37
C LEU A 158 -8.44 -9.10 -0.51
N GLU A 159 -8.85 -9.86 0.50
CA GLU A 159 -8.84 -11.32 0.52
C GLU A 159 -9.74 -11.89 -0.59
N ASP A 160 -10.91 -11.28 -0.82
CA ASP A 160 -11.80 -11.62 -1.93
C ASP A 160 -11.23 -11.21 -3.30
N ALA A 161 -10.49 -10.11 -3.37
CA ALA A 161 -9.84 -9.67 -4.60
C ALA A 161 -8.57 -10.50 -4.93
N ILE A 162 -7.84 -10.96 -3.90
CA ILE A 162 -6.61 -11.77 -4.04
C ILE A 162 -6.94 -13.24 -4.27
N SER A 163 -8.03 -13.77 -3.71
CA SER A 163 -8.47 -15.15 -3.96
C SER A 163 -8.82 -15.40 -5.44
N ASN A 164 -9.15 -14.34 -6.17
CA ASN A 164 -9.37 -14.37 -7.62
C ASN A 164 -8.09 -14.17 -8.46
N LEU A 165 -6.96 -13.79 -7.84
CA LEU A 165 -5.65 -13.79 -8.48
C LEU A 165 -5.09 -15.21 -8.35
N LYS A 166 -4.92 -15.91 -9.49
CA LYS A 166 -4.30 -17.23 -9.52
C LYS A 166 -3.00 -17.24 -8.73
N VAL A 167 -2.76 -18.29 -7.95
CA VAL A 167 -1.57 -18.53 -7.12
C VAL A 167 -0.25 -18.29 -7.90
N GLU A 168 -0.24 -18.50 -9.21
CA GLU A 168 0.89 -18.23 -10.11
C GLU A 168 1.31 -16.75 -10.18
N ALA A 169 0.37 -15.80 -10.05
CA ALA A 169 0.69 -14.37 -10.00
C ALA A 169 1.29 -13.97 -8.63
N MET A 170 1.00 -14.74 -7.58
CA MET A 170 1.63 -14.54 -6.27
C MET A 170 3.10 -14.99 -6.24
N GLU A 171 3.51 -15.99 -7.02
CA GLU A 171 4.89 -16.47 -7.03
C GLU A 171 5.81 -15.68 -7.97
N ASN A 172 5.31 -15.27 -9.14
CA ASN A 172 6.13 -14.69 -10.20
C ASN A 172 6.03 -13.15 -10.34
N GLY A 173 5.16 -12.48 -9.55
CA GLY A 173 4.87 -11.07 -9.74
C GLY A 173 3.99 -10.81 -10.97
N ILE A 174 3.55 -9.56 -11.11
CA ILE A 174 2.76 -9.11 -12.27
C ILE A 174 3.74 -8.50 -13.27
N HIS A 175 3.81 -9.05 -14.50
CA HIS A 175 4.63 -8.52 -15.58
C HIS A 175 3.73 -7.93 -16.66
N MET A 176 3.75 -6.61 -16.79
CA MET A 176 3.06 -5.88 -17.84
C MET A 176 4.04 -5.51 -18.94
N HIS A 177 3.82 -6.03 -20.15
CA HIS A 177 4.70 -5.77 -21.31
C HIS A 177 4.59 -4.34 -21.85
N ASP A 178 3.73 -3.49 -21.28
CA ASP A 178 3.54 -2.11 -21.70
C ASP A 178 4.37 -1.15 -20.84
N LYS A 179 5.28 -0.42 -21.49
CA LYS A 179 6.15 0.56 -20.82
C LYS A 179 5.38 1.66 -20.10
N ASP A 180 4.17 1.96 -20.54
CA ASP A 180 3.32 3.00 -19.96
C ASP A 180 2.63 2.55 -18.66
N LEU A 181 2.55 1.24 -18.43
CA LEU A 181 1.98 0.62 -17.23
C LEU A 181 3.03 0.20 -16.18
N GLN A 182 4.31 0.40 -16.46
CA GLN A 182 5.41 -0.01 -15.58
C GLN A 182 5.36 0.62 -14.18
N GLY A 183 4.76 1.83 -14.04
CA GLY A 183 4.52 2.45 -12.73
C GLY A 183 3.48 1.70 -11.89
N ILE A 184 2.43 1.20 -12.55
CA ILE A 184 1.38 0.40 -11.92
C ILE A 184 1.93 -0.99 -11.56
N GLU A 185 2.71 -1.60 -12.44
CA GLU A 185 3.40 -2.87 -12.20
C GLU A 185 4.28 -2.80 -10.94
N THR A 186 5.11 -1.77 -10.83
CA THR A 186 6.00 -1.57 -9.68
C THR A 186 5.20 -1.38 -8.39
N ALA A 187 4.12 -0.59 -8.41
CA ALA A 187 3.27 -0.35 -7.25
C ALA A 187 2.53 -1.62 -6.81
N LEU A 188 1.98 -2.41 -7.75
CA LEU A 188 1.30 -3.67 -7.48
C LEU A 188 2.28 -4.74 -6.95
N ASN A 189 3.45 -4.88 -7.56
CA ASN A 189 4.46 -5.83 -7.08
C ASN A 189 4.97 -5.46 -5.69
N GLY A 190 5.18 -4.17 -5.40
CA GLY A 190 5.54 -3.71 -4.06
C GLY A 190 4.45 -4.00 -3.02
N LEU A 191 3.16 -3.89 -3.41
CA LEU A 191 2.04 -4.26 -2.55
C LEU A 191 1.97 -5.77 -2.31
N LEU A 192 2.16 -6.58 -3.36
CA LEU A 192 2.21 -8.04 -3.26
C LEU A 192 3.36 -8.52 -2.37
N GLU A 193 4.56 -7.93 -2.49
CA GLU A 193 5.69 -8.26 -1.61
C GLU A 193 5.40 -7.97 -0.13
N ARG A 194 4.72 -6.87 0.18
CA ARG A 194 4.33 -6.55 1.56
C ARG A 194 3.28 -7.50 2.10
N ILE A 195 2.29 -7.87 1.29
CA ILE A 195 1.29 -8.88 1.67
C ILE A 195 1.99 -10.21 1.95
N ARG A 196 2.92 -10.65 1.11
CA ARG A 196 3.71 -11.87 1.32
C ARG A 196 4.52 -11.81 2.62
N ALA A 197 5.21 -10.70 2.86
CA ALA A 197 5.99 -10.52 4.08
C ALA A 197 5.09 -10.57 5.32
N SER A 198 3.94 -9.90 5.29
CA SER A 198 2.95 -9.93 6.38
C SER A 198 2.38 -11.32 6.60
N TYR A 199 1.99 -12.03 5.53
CA TYR A 199 1.48 -13.40 5.63
C TYR A 199 2.53 -14.37 6.17
N LYS A 200 3.78 -14.28 5.69
CA LYS A 200 4.90 -15.08 6.20
C LYS A 200 5.13 -14.84 7.68
N GLN A 201 5.12 -13.56 8.09
CA GLN A 201 5.28 -13.18 9.50
C GLN A 201 4.14 -13.71 10.37
N GLN A 202 2.90 -13.67 9.89
CA GLN A 202 1.73 -14.22 10.59
C GLN A 202 1.80 -15.74 10.70
N THR A 203 2.16 -16.44 9.63
CA THR A 203 2.31 -17.90 9.64
C THR A 203 3.43 -18.34 10.59
N GLN A 204 4.56 -17.62 10.56
CA GLN A 204 5.66 -17.85 11.49
C GLN A 204 5.23 -17.64 12.94
N PHE A 205 4.50 -16.55 13.23
CA PHE A 205 3.98 -16.26 14.57
C PHE A 205 3.07 -17.37 15.10
N VAL A 206 2.16 -17.91 14.27
CA VAL A 206 1.29 -19.03 14.67
C VAL A 206 2.09 -20.31 14.91
N SER A 207 3.09 -20.58 14.07
CA SER A 207 3.98 -21.74 14.22
C SER A 207 4.77 -21.65 15.52
N ASP A 208 5.40 -20.50 15.77
CA ASP A 208 6.25 -20.28 16.96
C ASP A 208 5.41 -20.32 18.24
N ALA A 209 4.23 -19.68 18.24
CA ALA A 209 3.28 -19.76 19.36
C ALA A 209 2.88 -21.21 19.68
N SER A 210 2.64 -22.02 18.62
CA SER A 210 2.28 -23.42 18.78
C SER A 210 3.43 -24.23 19.38
N HIS A 211 4.67 -23.94 18.99
CA HIS A 211 5.87 -24.59 19.57
C HIS A 211 6.09 -24.18 21.03
N GLU A 212 5.97 -22.89 21.35
CA GLU A 212 6.16 -22.37 22.71
C GLU A 212 5.05 -22.83 23.68
N LEU A 213 3.85 -23.10 23.18
CA LEU A 213 2.75 -23.69 24.00
C LEU A 213 2.89 -25.20 24.17
N ARG A 214 3.46 -25.93 23.21
CA ARG A 214 3.60 -27.39 23.27
C ARG A 214 4.54 -27.83 24.37
N THR A 215 5.66 -27.12 24.55
CA THR A 215 6.68 -27.45 25.53
C THR A 215 6.16 -27.45 26.97
N PRO A 216 5.51 -26.37 27.48
CA PRO A 216 4.95 -26.34 28.82
C PRO A 216 3.86 -27.41 29.04
N ILE A 217 3.02 -27.65 28.02
CA ILE A 217 2.01 -28.71 28.10
C ILE A 217 2.67 -30.08 28.32
N ALA A 218 3.75 -30.39 27.60
CA ALA A 218 4.48 -31.66 27.76
C ALA A 218 5.12 -31.77 29.15
N VAL A 219 5.64 -30.68 29.71
CA VAL A 219 6.21 -30.63 31.09
C VAL A 219 5.10 -30.91 32.11
N ILE A 220 3.96 -30.20 32.01
CA ILE A 220 2.80 -30.42 32.89
C ILE A 220 2.34 -31.89 32.83
N GLN A 221 2.20 -32.46 31.61
CA GLN A 221 1.82 -33.86 31.43
C GLN A 221 2.83 -34.81 32.09
N GLY A 222 4.12 -34.52 31.99
CA GLY A 222 5.19 -35.28 32.63
C GLY A 222 5.03 -35.33 34.15
N TYR A 223 4.85 -34.17 34.79
CA TYR A 223 4.66 -34.09 36.25
C TYR A 223 3.32 -34.67 36.72
N VAL A 224 2.25 -34.52 35.95
CA VAL A 224 0.96 -35.21 36.24
C VAL A 224 1.14 -36.74 36.21
N ASN A 225 1.88 -37.28 35.26
CA ASN A 225 2.19 -38.70 35.22
C ASN A 225 3.07 -39.15 36.39
N MET A 226 4.01 -38.32 36.86
CA MET A 226 4.80 -38.57 38.08
C MET A 226 3.91 -38.61 39.34
N LEU A 227 3.01 -37.65 39.46
CA LEU A 227 2.01 -37.61 40.56
C LEU A 227 1.13 -38.85 40.59
N ASP A 228 0.65 -39.31 39.45
CA ASP A 228 -0.21 -40.50 39.38
C ASP A 228 0.54 -41.76 39.80
N ARG A 229 1.84 -41.91 39.45
CA ARG A 229 2.63 -43.08 39.78
C ARG A 229 3.18 -43.10 41.19
N TRP A 230 3.69 -41.98 41.68
CA TRP A 230 4.48 -41.91 42.91
C TRP A 230 3.97 -40.91 43.97
N GLY A 231 3.18 -39.90 43.58
CA GLY A 231 2.78 -38.79 44.44
C GLY A 231 2.03 -39.21 45.71
N LYS A 232 1.35 -40.37 45.71
CA LYS A 232 0.70 -40.91 46.92
C LYS A 232 1.65 -41.58 47.91
N LYS A 233 2.90 -41.86 47.50
CA LYS A 233 3.88 -42.61 48.26
C LYS A 233 5.10 -41.78 48.65
N ASP A 234 5.33 -40.68 47.99
CA ASP A 234 6.50 -39.82 48.17
C ASP A 234 6.07 -38.35 48.20
N THR A 235 6.16 -37.76 49.39
CA THR A 235 5.75 -36.37 49.62
C THR A 235 6.67 -35.39 48.90
N ALA A 236 7.96 -35.71 48.70
CA ALA A 236 8.88 -34.83 47.99
C ALA A 236 8.53 -34.75 46.49
N ILE A 237 8.21 -35.89 45.88
CA ILE A 237 7.72 -35.92 44.47
C ILE A 237 6.39 -35.17 44.33
N LEU A 238 5.50 -35.29 45.36
CA LEU A 238 4.22 -34.58 45.38
C LEU A 238 4.44 -33.06 45.36
N GLU A 239 5.26 -32.54 46.26
CA GLU A 239 5.55 -31.10 46.41
C GLU A 239 6.27 -30.55 45.17
N GLU A 240 7.31 -31.23 44.67
CA GLU A 240 8.04 -30.86 43.46
C GLU A 240 7.13 -30.79 42.25
N SER A 241 6.28 -31.81 42.07
CA SER A 241 5.37 -31.84 40.91
C SER A 241 4.33 -30.75 40.95
N ILE A 242 3.73 -30.46 42.12
CA ILE A 242 2.76 -29.36 42.28
C ILE A 242 3.41 -28.02 41.98
N GLU A 243 4.62 -27.78 42.50
CA GLU A 243 5.35 -26.53 42.27
C GLU A 243 5.71 -26.37 40.79
N ALA A 244 6.18 -27.42 40.13
CA ALA A 244 6.50 -27.42 38.71
C ALA A 244 5.26 -27.14 37.84
N ILE A 245 4.12 -27.80 38.08
CA ILE A 245 2.87 -27.58 37.39
C ILE A 245 2.39 -26.15 37.57
N LYS A 246 2.46 -25.61 38.80
CA LYS A 246 2.07 -24.22 39.10
C LYS A 246 2.94 -23.22 38.34
N ASN A 247 4.26 -23.43 38.35
CA ASN A 247 5.19 -22.55 37.65
C ASN A 247 4.97 -22.57 36.16
N GLU A 248 4.74 -23.74 35.56
CA GLU A 248 4.50 -23.87 34.12
C GLU A 248 3.12 -23.31 33.69
N SER A 249 2.10 -23.47 34.55
CA SER A 249 0.79 -22.85 34.33
C SER A 249 0.87 -21.31 34.33
N ASN A 250 1.61 -20.73 35.28
CA ASN A 250 1.84 -19.28 35.33
C ASN A 250 2.65 -18.80 34.11
N HIS A 251 3.62 -19.59 33.64
CA HIS A 251 4.37 -19.30 32.43
C HIS A 251 3.45 -19.27 31.20
N MET A 252 2.60 -20.28 31.06
CA MET A 252 1.61 -20.34 29.97
C MET A 252 0.64 -19.17 30.00
N GLN A 253 0.15 -18.78 31.19
CA GLN A 253 -0.74 -17.62 31.32
C GLN A 253 -0.07 -16.35 30.79
N LYS A 254 1.17 -16.07 31.23
CA LYS A 254 1.93 -14.91 30.72
C LYS A 254 2.14 -14.96 29.22
N LEU A 255 2.46 -16.12 28.66
CA LEU A 255 2.62 -16.32 27.22
C LEU A 255 1.34 -15.98 26.46
N VAL A 256 0.17 -16.51 26.92
CA VAL A 256 -1.12 -16.24 26.30
C VAL A 256 -1.48 -14.75 26.36
N GLU A 257 -1.25 -14.08 27.51
CA GLU A 257 -1.47 -12.64 27.66
C GLU A 257 -0.61 -11.82 26.67
N GLN A 258 0.66 -12.19 26.51
CA GLN A 258 1.58 -11.55 25.57
C GLN A 258 1.15 -11.76 24.10
N LEU A 259 0.72 -12.98 23.75
CA LEU A 259 0.19 -13.29 22.42
C LEU A 259 -1.10 -12.49 22.12
N LEU A 260 -2.02 -12.42 23.09
CA LEU A 260 -3.24 -11.62 22.94
C LEU A 260 -2.95 -10.12 22.82
N PHE A 261 -1.95 -9.62 23.55
CA PHE A 261 -1.49 -8.24 23.44
C PHE A 261 -1.02 -7.93 22.02
N LEU A 262 -0.12 -8.75 21.48
CA LEU A 262 0.42 -8.58 20.12
C LEU A 262 -0.69 -8.73 19.05
N ALA A 263 -1.57 -9.71 19.18
CA ALA A 263 -2.68 -9.91 18.25
C ALA A 263 -3.67 -8.73 18.23
N ARG A 264 -3.96 -8.13 19.42
CA ARG A 264 -4.77 -6.90 19.51
C ARG A 264 -4.03 -5.69 18.93
N GLY A 265 -2.72 -5.62 19.15
CA GLY A 265 -1.86 -4.57 18.65
C GLY A 265 -1.75 -4.56 17.12
N ASP A 266 -1.59 -5.73 16.51
CA ASP A 266 -1.54 -5.92 15.06
C ASP A 266 -2.89 -5.56 14.41
N SER A 267 -4.01 -5.87 15.08
CA SER A 267 -5.36 -5.57 14.59
C SER A 267 -5.81 -4.12 14.80
N ASN A 268 -4.93 -3.26 15.27
CA ASN A 268 -5.23 -1.85 15.58
C ASN A 268 -6.46 -1.67 16.52
N ARG A 269 -6.81 -2.74 17.27
CA ARG A 269 -7.95 -2.75 18.19
C ARG A 269 -7.63 -2.28 19.59
N GLN A 270 -6.35 -1.95 19.85
CA GLN A 270 -5.90 -1.43 21.13
C GLN A 270 -6.09 0.10 21.15
N ASN A 271 -7.08 0.56 21.89
CA ASN A 271 -7.28 1.99 22.12
C ASN A 271 -6.26 2.45 23.16
N LEU A 272 -5.43 3.43 22.79
CA LEU A 272 -4.46 4.06 23.69
C LEU A 272 -5.07 5.33 24.27
N ASP A 273 -4.93 5.54 25.57
CA ASP A 273 -5.34 6.77 26.25
C ASP A 273 -4.19 7.81 26.20
N MET A 274 -4.06 8.42 25.03
CA MET A 274 -2.96 9.35 24.73
C MET A 274 -3.17 10.71 25.40
N LYS A 275 -2.35 11.03 26.41
CA LYS A 275 -2.38 12.28 27.17
C LYS A 275 -0.98 12.83 27.40
N LYS A 276 -0.86 14.09 27.80
CA LYS A 276 0.41 14.63 28.30
C LYS A 276 0.68 14.13 29.70
N HIS A 277 1.86 13.61 29.92
CA HIS A 277 2.35 13.11 31.20
C HIS A 277 3.76 13.59 31.45
N GLU A 278 4.11 13.75 32.71
CA GLU A 278 5.49 13.90 33.16
C GLU A 278 6.17 12.53 33.12
N LEU A 279 7.14 12.34 32.21
CA LEU A 279 7.83 11.06 32.01
C LEU A 279 8.65 10.67 33.28
N ASN A 280 9.19 11.66 33.98
CA ASN A 280 9.94 11.43 35.21
C ASN A 280 9.09 10.74 36.29
N SER A 281 7.86 11.18 36.48
CA SER A 281 6.92 10.57 37.44
C SER A 281 6.59 9.14 37.06
N ILE A 282 6.34 8.85 35.77
CA ILE A 282 6.10 7.49 35.27
C ILE A 282 7.31 6.58 35.54
N MET A 283 8.51 7.05 35.24
CA MET A 283 9.73 6.24 35.42
C MET A 283 10.10 6.05 36.89
N ARG A 284 9.83 7.03 37.74
CA ARG A 284 10.03 6.92 39.21
C ARG A 284 9.12 5.82 39.78
N GLU A 285 7.85 5.77 39.39
CA GLU A 285 6.92 4.73 39.81
C GLU A 285 7.43 3.33 39.41
N VAL A 286 7.89 3.16 38.17
CA VAL A 286 8.48 1.89 37.71
C VAL A 286 9.74 1.53 38.49
N TYR A 287 10.58 2.51 38.80
CA TYR A 287 11.77 2.29 39.65
C TYR A 287 11.41 1.79 41.06
N GLU A 288 10.43 2.46 41.71
CA GLU A 288 9.99 2.08 43.06
C GLU A 288 9.38 0.68 43.09
N GLU A 289 8.57 0.33 42.06
CA GLU A 289 8.06 -1.02 41.89
C GLU A 289 9.17 -2.05 41.72
N SER A 290 10.22 -1.74 40.97
CA SER A 290 11.34 -2.64 40.72
C SER A 290 12.12 -2.94 42.00
N LEU A 291 12.29 -1.94 42.89
CA LEU A 291 12.91 -2.12 44.22
C LEU A 291 12.11 -3.06 45.12
N MET A 292 10.76 -3.06 44.98
CA MET A 292 9.89 -3.93 45.79
C MET A 292 9.88 -5.37 45.30
N ILE A 293 10.05 -5.58 43.98
CA ILE A 293 9.90 -6.89 43.36
C ILE A 293 11.22 -7.67 43.31
N ASP A 294 12.33 -6.98 43.10
CA ASP A 294 13.64 -7.59 42.90
C ASP A 294 14.67 -7.12 43.94
N GLU A 295 14.91 -7.96 44.95
CA GLU A 295 15.92 -7.76 45.99
C GLU A 295 17.32 -8.22 45.56
N LYS A 296 17.44 -8.83 44.38
CA LYS A 296 18.71 -9.47 43.95
C LYS A 296 19.67 -8.53 43.28
N HIS A 297 19.19 -7.42 42.73
CA HIS A 297 19.99 -6.44 41.99
C HIS A 297 19.98 -5.08 42.71
N ARG A 298 20.94 -4.24 42.39
CA ARG A 298 21.00 -2.87 42.88
C ARG A 298 20.44 -1.95 41.82
N TYR A 299 19.34 -1.26 42.15
CA TYR A 299 18.73 -0.31 41.27
C TYR A 299 19.21 1.10 41.58
N ARG A 300 19.50 1.88 40.52
CA ARG A 300 19.86 3.28 40.63
C ARG A 300 18.98 4.09 39.68
N PHE A 301 18.51 5.24 40.14
CA PHE A 301 17.66 6.14 39.37
C PHE A 301 18.37 7.47 39.17
N GLU A 302 18.50 7.93 37.93
CA GLU A 302 19.09 9.21 37.56
C GLU A 302 18.10 10.04 36.76
N GLU A 303 17.81 11.22 37.26
CA GLU A 303 17.00 12.23 36.56
C GLU A 303 17.88 13.39 36.12
N THR A 304 17.79 13.85 34.89
CA THR A 304 18.53 15.00 34.39
C THR A 304 17.68 16.25 34.34
N GLU A 305 16.54 16.17 33.71
CA GLU A 305 15.57 17.27 33.52
C GLU A 305 14.17 16.70 33.61
N THR A 306 13.19 17.52 34.04
CA THR A 306 11.78 17.15 33.97
C THR A 306 11.29 17.30 32.54
N VAL A 307 10.75 16.24 31.97
CA VAL A 307 10.29 16.19 30.57
C VAL A 307 8.86 15.68 30.48
N GLU A 308 8.12 16.23 29.52
CA GLU A 308 6.77 15.80 29.20
C GLU A 308 6.77 14.89 27.98
N VAL A 309 5.94 13.86 28.00
CA VAL A 309 5.66 12.96 26.90
C VAL A 309 4.17 12.93 26.58
N TYR A 310 3.82 12.82 25.31
CA TYR A 310 2.43 12.58 24.89
C TYR A 310 2.26 11.09 24.64
N GLY A 311 1.50 10.42 25.51
CA GLY A 311 1.39 8.96 25.45
C GLY A 311 0.38 8.38 26.44
N ASP A 312 0.25 7.07 26.42
CA ASP A 312 -0.49 6.26 27.38
C ASP A 312 0.46 5.83 28.51
N SER A 313 0.20 6.32 29.73
CA SER A 313 1.09 6.11 30.90
C SER A 313 1.26 4.65 31.25
N ASP A 314 0.20 3.83 31.16
CA ASP A 314 0.25 2.41 31.51
C ASP A 314 1.06 1.63 30.49
N MET A 315 0.94 1.97 29.21
CA MET A 315 1.78 1.38 28.15
C MET A 315 3.24 1.79 28.28
N LEU A 316 3.53 3.04 28.60
CA LEU A 316 4.89 3.51 28.83
C LEU A 316 5.53 2.79 30.04
N LYS A 317 4.79 2.64 31.16
CA LYS A 317 5.22 1.82 32.29
C LYS A 317 5.49 0.38 31.88
N GLN A 318 4.59 -0.24 31.11
CA GLN A 318 4.76 -1.61 30.63
C GLN A 318 6.02 -1.77 29.77
N SER A 319 6.29 -0.82 28.88
CA SER A 319 7.50 -0.82 28.07
C SER A 319 8.77 -0.76 28.93
N ALA A 320 8.80 0.13 29.94
CA ALA A 320 9.93 0.24 30.86
C ALA A 320 10.10 -1.02 31.72
N ARG A 321 9.02 -1.60 32.26
CA ARG A 321 9.05 -2.86 33.02
C ARG A 321 9.64 -4.00 32.21
N ILE A 322 9.26 -4.13 30.94
CA ILE A 322 9.81 -5.18 30.05
C ILE A 322 11.34 -5.02 29.90
N LEU A 323 11.84 -3.80 29.75
CA LEU A 323 13.28 -3.56 29.62
C LEU A 323 14.00 -3.82 30.93
N ILE A 324 13.41 -3.46 32.08
CA ILE A 324 13.95 -3.75 33.41
C ILE A 324 13.98 -5.25 33.69
N ASP A 325 12.90 -5.97 33.39
CA ASP A 325 12.82 -7.42 33.53
C ASP A 325 13.92 -8.12 32.71
N ASN A 326 14.17 -7.61 31.50
CA ASN A 326 15.27 -8.08 30.68
C ASN A 326 16.63 -7.79 31.31
N ALA A 327 16.87 -6.58 31.81
CA ALA A 327 18.09 -6.21 32.50
C ALA A 327 18.34 -7.13 33.72
N ALA A 328 17.32 -7.30 34.58
CA ALA A 328 17.42 -8.17 35.78
C ALA A 328 17.69 -9.63 35.42
N LYS A 329 17.11 -10.11 34.33
CA LYS A 329 17.24 -11.49 33.87
C LYS A 329 18.66 -11.82 33.38
N TYR A 330 19.33 -10.87 32.74
CA TYR A 330 20.63 -11.09 32.09
C TYR A 330 21.82 -10.50 32.86
N THR A 331 21.57 -9.88 34.02
CA THR A 331 22.55 -9.33 34.91
C THR A 331 22.79 -10.28 36.08
N LYS A 332 24.00 -10.36 36.58
CA LYS A 332 24.35 -11.19 37.74
C LYS A 332 23.79 -10.55 39.01
N GLN A 333 23.46 -11.40 39.99
CA GLN A 333 23.03 -10.92 41.31
C GLN A 333 24.07 -9.99 41.94
N GLY A 334 23.59 -8.89 42.52
CA GLY A 334 24.43 -7.87 43.15
C GLY A 334 24.98 -6.80 42.24
N GLU A 335 24.83 -6.97 40.91
CA GLU A 335 25.20 -5.96 39.95
C GLU A 335 24.13 -4.83 39.85
N GLU A 336 24.51 -3.70 39.23
CA GLU A 336 23.69 -2.50 39.16
C GLU A 336 22.87 -2.47 37.85
N ILE A 337 21.62 -2.07 38.00
CA ILE A 337 20.71 -1.71 36.90
C ILE A 337 20.35 -0.24 37.04
N LEU A 338 20.68 0.55 36.03
CA LEU A 338 20.51 2.00 36.02
C LEU A 338 19.35 2.42 35.18
N LEU A 339 18.39 3.12 35.78
CA LEU A 339 17.32 3.82 35.09
C LEU A 339 17.66 5.30 34.94
N ARG A 340 17.51 5.82 33.73
CA ARG A 340 17.70 7.26 33.46
C ARG A 340 16.44 7.84 32.84
N VAL A 341 16.14 9.09 33.15
CA VAL A 341 15.05 9.85 32.53
C VAL A 341 15.45 11.32 32.38
N GLY A 342 15.00 11.94 31.29
CA GLY A 342 15.26 13.35 31.06
C GLY A 342 15.19 13.75 29.59
N ALA A 343 15.92 14.80 29.22
CA ALA A 343 16.02 15.26 27.84
C ALA A 343 17.16 14.57 27.07
N TRP A 344 16.87 14.11 25.88
CA TRP A 344 17.85 13.59 24.92
C TRP A 344 18.68 14.75 24.33
N LYS A 345 19.68 14.45 23.51
CA LYS A 345 20.62 15.43 22.91
C LYS A 345 19.95 16.58 22.15
N ASP A 346 18.75 16.33 21.60
CA ASP A 346 17.94 17.29 20.83
C ASP A 346 16.78 17.90 21.66
N GLY A 347 16.76 17.62 22.98
CA GLY A 347 15.68 18.07 23.86
C GLY A 347 14.45 17.18 23.88
N SER A 348 14.45 16.06 23.15
CA SER A 348 13.35 15.08 23.15
C SER A 348 13.28 14.32 24.47
N PRO A 349 12.08 14.00 25.00
CA PRO A 349 11.94 13.20 26.21
C PRO A 349 12.47 11.79 25.98
N PHE A 350 13.26 11.28 26.91
CA PHE A 350 13.75 9.90 26.87
C PHE A 350 13.76 9.25 28.22
N TYR A 351 13.71 7.91 28.23
CA TYR A 351 14.16 7.10 29.34
C TYR A 351 15.16 6.06 28.86
N GLY A 352 16.02 5.59 29.73
CA GLY A 352 17.05 4.60 29.44
C GLY A 352 17.20 3.61 30.57
N ILE A 353 17.42 2.32 30.19
CA ILE A 353 17.74 1.25 31.11
C ILE A 353 19.10 0.70 30.68
N GLN A 354 20.03 0.68 31.63
CA GLN A 354 21.39 0.16 31.44
C GLN A 354 21.69 -0.94 32.46
N ASP A 355 22.21 -2.03 31.97
CA ASP A 355 22.66 -3.17 32.76
C ASP A 355 24.15 -3.45 32.53
N ASN A 356 24.75 -4.19 33.46
CA ASN A 356 26.11 -4.72 33.38
C ASN A 356 26.10 -6.25 33.13
N GLY A 357 25.12 -6.72 32.40
CA GLY A 357 24.89 -8.13 32.11
C GLY A 357 25.79 -8.71 31.04
N ILE A 358 25.33 -9.80 30.43
CA ILE A 358 26.06 -10.52 29.38
C ILE A 358 26.26 -9.73 28.09
N GLY A 359 25.45 -8.71 27.86
CA GLY A 359 25.42 -7.97 26.58
C GLY A 359 24.89 -8.78 25.40
N MET A 360 24.95 -8.19 24.22
CA MET A 360 24.49 -8.78 22.96
C MET A 360 25.52 -8.59 21.85
N SER A 361 25.60 -9.54 20.93
CA SER A 361 26.33 -9.38 19.67
C SER A 361 25.62 -8.38 18.74
N GLN A 362 26.32 -7.93 17.70
CA GLN A 362 25.70 -7.03 16.70
C GLN A 362 24.51 -7.70 15.96
N GLU A 363 24.62 -9.01 15.75
CA GLU A 363 23.55 -9.81 15.15
C GLU A 363 22.34 -9.91 16.08
N ASP A 364 22.55 -10.20 17.36
CA ASP A 364 21.49 -10.25 18.37
C ASP A 364 20.78 -8.91 18.52
N VAL A 365 21.50 -7.78 18.48
CA VAL A 365 20.89 -6.44 18.53
C VAL A 365 19.96 -6.22 17.35
N THR A 366 20.34 -6.69 16.15
CA THR A 366 19.52 -6.54 14.95
C THR A 366 18.19 -7.28 15.05
N HIS A 367 18.21 -8.47 15.71
CA HIS A 367 17.05 -9.35 15.85
C HIS A 367 16.34 -9.25 17.20
N ALA A 368 16.87 -8.44 18.14
CA ALA A 368 16.38 -8.37 19.52
C ALA A 368 14.87 -8.09 19.65
N PHE A 369 14.27 -7.41 18.67
CA PHE A 369 12.86 -7.08 18.63
C PHE A 369 12.00 -8.06 17.83
N ASP A 370 12.62 -9.07 17.20
CA ASP A 370 11.88 -10.08 16.47
C ASP A 370 11.09 -10.96 17.45
N ARG A 371 9.89 -11.36 17.09
CA ARG A 371 9.03 -12.18 17.95
C ARG A 371 9.67 -13.55 18.15
N PHE A 372 9.65 -14.05 19.37
CA PHE A 372 10.24 -15.33 19.80
C PHE A 372 11.76 -15.43 19.62
N TYR A 373 12.42 -14.32 19.24
CA TYR A 373 13.87 -14.33 19.11
C TYR A 373 14.54 -14.48 20.47
N ARG A 374 15.55 -15.33 20.51
CA ARG A 374 16.43 -15.54 21.67
C ARG A 374 17.82 -15.87 21.15
N ALA A 375 18.83 -15.15 21.66
CA ALA A 375 20.23 -15.44 21.34
C ALA A 375 20.60 -16.89 21.68
N ASP A 376 21.42 -17.55 20.87
CA ASP A 376 21.78 -18.96 21.07
C ASP A 376 22.49 -19.20 22.39
N SER A 377 23.24 -18.21 22.87
CA SER A 377 23.89 -18.24 24.20
C SER A 377 22.88 -18.34 25.37
N VAL A 378 21.64 -17.96 25.15
CA VAL A 378 20.57 -17.90 26.18
C VAL A 378 19.52 -19.00 26.01
N ARG A 379 19.46 -19.67 24.87
CA ARG A 379 18.48 -20.75 24.59
C ARG A 379 18.57 -21.89 25.61
N ASN A 380 19.77 -22.21 26.07
CA ASN A 380 20.03 -23.31 27.00
C ASN A 380 20.05 -22.88 28.49
N SER A 381 19.82 -21.60 28.79
CA SER A 381 19.81 -21.12 30.16
C SER A 381 18.48 -21.42 30.85
N LYS A 382 18.56 -21.79 32.17
CA LYS A 382 17.37 -22.00 33.03
C LYS A 382 16.52 -20.73 33.23
N THR A 383 17.01 -19.60 32.78
CA THR A 383 16.28 -18.31 32.78
C THR A 383 15.34 -18.23 31.61
N GLY A 384 14.22 -18.95 31.70
CA GLY A 384 13.17 -19.00 30.65
C GLY A 384 12.56 -17.63 30.32
N GLY A 385 12.33 -17.37 29.06
CA GLY A 385 11.57 -16.18 28.57
C GLY A 385 10.94 -16.51 27.24
N THR A 386 9.81 -15.91 26.99
CA THR A 386 8.98 -16.17 25.80
C THR A 386 9.55 -15.60 24.49
N GLY A 387 10.55 -14.70 24.56
CA GLY A 387 11.01 -13.97 23.38
C GLY A 387 10.02 -12.93 22.84
N LEU A 388 8.92 -12.68 23.57
CA LEU A 388 7.90 -11.70 23.15
C LEU A 388 8.03 -10.34 23.85
N GLY A 389 8.77 -10.24 24.94
CA GLY A 389 8.84 -9.01 25.73
C GLY A 389 9.34 -7.82 24.92
N LEU A 390 10.50 -7.92 24.29
CA LEU A 390 11.07 -6.82 23.52
C LEU A 390 10.22 -6.44 22.30
N SER A 391 9.56 -7.39 21.65
CA SER A 391 8.63 -7.08 20.55
C SER A 391 7.38 -6.32 21.02
N ILE A 392 6.89 -6.59 22.25
CA ILE A 392 5.83 -5.80 22.89
C ILE A 392 6.33 -4.40 23.21
N ALA A 393 7.50 -4.27 23.82
CA ALA A 393 8.09 -2.97 24.13
C ALA A 393 8.29 -2.13 22.87
N LYS A 394 8.77 -2.76 21.77
CA LYS A 394 8.88 -2.10 20.47
C LYS A 394 7.52 -1.62 19.95
N TRP A 395 6.51 -2.47 19.98
CA TRP A 395 5.15 -2.09 19.55
C TRP A 395 4.64 -0.86 20.33
N ILE A 396 4.83 -0.84 21.64
CA ILE A 396 4.43 0.29 22.47
C ILE A 396 5.15 1.57 22.04
N VAL A 397 6.47 1.51 21.90
CA VAL A 397 7.28 2.68 21.51
C VAL A 397 6.94 3.17 20.11
N ASP A 398 6.75 2.25 19.14
CA ASP A 398 6.34 2.59 17.77
C ASP A 398 4.96 3.30 17.76
N LYS A 399 4.01 2.86 18.60
CA LYS A 399 2.68 3.51 18.75
C LYS A 399 2.75 4.91 19.36
N HIS A 400 3.80 5.18 20.11
CA HIS A 400 4.12 6.51 20.67
C HIS A 400 5.06 7.32 19.76
N GLN A 401 5.31 6.85 18.52
CA GLN A 401 6.21 7.47 17.54
C GLN A 401 7.65 7.64 18.07
N GLY A 402 8.02 6.84 19.05
CA GLY A 402 9.38 6.81 19.61
C GLY A 402 10.31 5.90 18.81
N TYR A 403 11.57 5.94 19.17
CA TYR A 403 12.60 5.05 18.64
C TYR A 403 13.56 4.58 19.73
N TYR A 404 14.31 3.52 19.42
CA TYR A 404 15.35 2.96 20.29
C TYR A 404 16.74 3.39 19.84
N ASP A 405 17.59 3.79 20.81
CA ASP A 405 19.05 3.84 20.68
C ASP A 405 19.64 2.76 21.58
N ILE A 406 20.29 1.76 20.97
CA ILE A 406 20.79 0.58 21.68
C ILE A 406 22.31 0.57 21.60
N VAL A 407 22.93 0.48 22.75
CA VAL A 407 24.37 0.26 22.88
C VAL A 407 24.59 -1.02 23.69
N SER A 408 25.11 -2.05 23.05
CA SER A 408 25.41 -3.33 23.70
C SER A 408 26.75 -3.86 23.26
N ARG A 409 27.41 -4.56 24.19
CA ARG A 409 28.66 -5.28 23.92
C ARG A 409 28.69 -6.53 24.78
N GLU A 410 29.01 -7.66 24.15
CA GLU A 410 29.19 -8.93 24.87
C GLU A 410 30.15 -8.81 26.03
N GLY A 411 29.75 -9.33 27.20
CA GLY A 411 30.50 -9.31 28.44
C GLY A 411 30.54 -7.96 29.17
N LEU A 412 29.93 -6.91 28.64
CA LEU A 412 29.93 -5.57 29.27
C LEU A 412 28.53 -5.09 29.66
N GLY A 413 27.48 -5.59 29.03
CA GLY A 413 26.11 -5.21 29.31
C GLY A 413 25.41 -4.50 28.16
N THR A 414 24.21 -4.01 28.42
CA THR A 414 23.34 -3.36 27.43
C THR A 414 22.75 -2.07 27.97
N ARG A 415 22.62 -1.08 27.11
CA ARG A 415 21.84 0.12 27.35
C ARG A 415 20.78 0.26 26.27
N PHE A 416 19.53 0.24 26.69
CA PHE A 416 18.39 0.65 25.87
C PHE A 416 18.03 2.08 26.21
N SER A 417 17.99 2.97 25.23
CA SER A 417 17.43 4.31 25.38
C SER A 417 16.21 4.42 24.47
N VAL A 418 15.08 4.83 25.03
CA VAL A 418 13.81 5.03 24.34
C VAL A 418 13.57 6.52 24.25
N VAL A 419 13.49 7.05 23.04
CA VAL A 419 13.34 8.49 22.78
C VAL A 419 11.99 8.73 22.12
N PHE A 420 11.26 9.71 22.62
CA PHE A 420 9.95 10.10 22.10
C PHE A 420 10.01 11.45 21.39
N PRO A 421 9.10 11.73 20.43
CA PRO A 421 9.03 13.05 19.85
C PRO A 421 8.67 14.10 20.91
N GLN A 422 9.15 15.32 20.71
CA GLN A 422 8.75 16.45 21.57
C GLN A 422 7.22 16.63 21.46
N ALA A 423 6.56 16.80 22.60
CA ALA A 423 5.14 17.08 22.63
C ALA A 423 4.90 18.39 21.88
N VAL A 424 4.36 18.31 20.67
CA VAL A 424 3.98 19.51 19.92
C VAL A 424 2.90 20.23 20.73
N GLN A 425 3.14 21.54 21.01
CA GLN A 425 2.24 22.41 21.75
C GLN A 425 0.90 22.58 21.06
#